data_f83363c29796c337cbe2b9fa0c5ada89
#
_entry.id   f83363c29796c337cbe2b9fa0c5ada89
#
_cell.length_a   1.000
_cell.length_b   1.000
_cell.length_c   1.000
_cell.angle_alpha   90.00
_cell.angle_beta   90.00
_cell.angle_gamma   90.00
#
_symmetry.space_group_name_H-M   'P 1'
#
loop_
_entity.id
_entity.type
_entity.pdbx_description
1 polymer ?
#
loop_
_entity_poly.entity_id
_entity_poly.type
_entity_poly.pdbx_seq_one_letter_code
_entity_poly.pdbx_strand_id
1 'polypeptide(L)'
;MKKILKIGHRGAKGYEPENTLISFQKAIDLGADGIELDVHLSYDGAIMVIHDETIDTTTNGKGFVNTMSLQELKRFRIEKEQQIPTLPEVFDLVKQQCFINVELKGKGTAKPVIELINHYVSEKKWNYNQFLISSFDWKMLEDAHFLNPKIRTGVLTDQSIKDALAFAKKIKAFSIHPKYGLVSKENVVLMQENGFEVYPWMVNATAAIQKIKSFDVNGIISDFPDRL
;
A
#
# COMPACT_ATOMS: atom_id res chain seq x y z
N MET A 1 -13.86 -22.22 3.54
CA MET A 1 -12.69 -21.58 2.90
C MET A 1 -12.38 -20.30 3.67
N LYS A 2 -11.11 -20.00 3.93
CA LYS A 2 -10.69 -18.72 4.54
C LYS A 2 -11.05 -17.59 3.57
N LYS A 3 -11.57 -16.47 4.08
CA LYS A 3 -11.83 -15.29 3.26
C LYS A 3 -10.52 -14.75 2.71
N ILE A 4 -10.41 -14.58 1.40
CA ILE A 4 -9.28 -13.90 0.73
C ILE A 4 -9.59 -12.41 0.72
N LEU A 5 -8.69 -11.58 1.28
CA LEU A 5 -8.86 -10.13 1.34
C LEU A 5 -8.71 -9.52 -0.06
N LYS A 6 -9.61 -8.60 -0.39
CA LYS A 6 -9.61 -7.80 -1.60
C LYS A 6 -8.90 -6.48 -1.34
N ILE A 7 -7.75 -6.26 -1.97
CA ILE A 7 -6.95 -5.05 -1.75
C ILE A 7 -6.85 -4.27 -3.06
N GLY A 8 -7.40 -3.05 -3.07
CA GLY A 8 -7.35 -2.17 -4.22
C GLY A 8 -5.98 -1.51 -4.38
N HIS A 9 -5.26 -1.84 -5.48
CA HIS A 9 -3.95 -1.28 -5.82
C HIS A 9 -4.09 0.18 -6.25
N ARG A 10 -3.48 1.10 -5.50
CA ARG A 10 -3.63 2.55 -5.66
C ARG A 10 -5.10 2.97 -5.72
N GLY A 11 -5.92 2.29 -4.92
CA GLY A 11 -7.39 2.33 -5.00
C GLY A 11 -7.96 1.34 -6.01
N ALA A 12 -8.89 1.77 -6.84
CA ALA A 12 -9.43 1.00 -7.96
C ALA A 12 -8.83 1.50 -9.28
N LYS A 13 -7.49 1.40 -9.44
CA LYS A 13 -6.72 1.95 -10.56
C LYS A 13 -7.23 1.51 -11.94
N GLY A 14 -7.87 0.36 -12.04
CA GLY A 14 -8.46 -0.10 -13.30
C GLY A 14 -9.72 0.67 -13.74
N TYR A 15 -10.25 1.55 -12.89
CA TYR A 15 -11.48 2.32 -13.14
C TYR A 15 -11.28 3.83 -12.97
N GLU A 16 -10.41 4.24 -12.04
CA GLU A 16 -10.19 5.63 -11.68
C GLU A 16 -8.69 5.94 -11.67
N PRO A 17 -8.28 7.22 -11.83
CA PRO A 17 -6.87 7.60 -11.79
C PRO A 17 -6.21 7.16 -10.49
N GLU A 18 -5.08 6.49 -10.58
CA GLU A 18 -4.35 5.91 -9.46
C GLU A 18 -4.02 6.92 -8.36
N ASN A 19 -3.97 6.46 -7.11
CA ASN A 19 -3.57 7.27 -5.96
C ASN A 19 -4.39 8.57 -5.78
N THR A 20 -5.66 8.57 -6.19
CA THR A 20 -6.59 9.69 -6.03
C THR A 20 -7.73 9.37 -5.06
N LEU A 21 -8.35 10.41 -4.50
CA LEU A 21 -9.48 10.22 -3.59
C LEU A 21 -10.65 9.48 -4.25
N ILE A 22 -10.92 9.74 -5.54
CA ILE A 22 -11.97 9.03 -6.28
C ILE A 22 -11.63 7.55 -6.51
N SER A 23 -10.34 7.22 -6.70
CA SER A 23 -9.90 5.84 -6.83
C SER A 23 -10.06 5.06 -5.53
N PHE A 24 -9.73 5.68 -4.41
CA PHE A 24 -9.92 5.07 -3.08
C PHE A 24 -11.40 4.89 -2.75
N GLN A 25 -12.23 5.92 -2.99
CA GLN A 25 -13.68 5.81 -2.80
C GLN A 25 -14.25 4.69 -3.68
N LYS A 26 -13.84 4.63 -4.95
CA LYS A 26 -14.28 3.58 -5.87
C LYS A 26 -13.92 2.18 -5.37
N ALA A 27 -12.72 1.99 -4.82
CA ALA A 27 -12.33 0.69 -4.24
C ALA A 27 -13.22 0.31 -3.05
N ILE A 28 -13.54 1.25 -2.17
CA ILE A 28 -14.47 1.06 -1.04
C ILE A 28 -15.85 0.68 -1.55
N ASP A 29 -16.39 1.41 -2.53
CA ASP A 29 -17.72 1.18 -3.13
C ASP A 29 -17.81 -0.21 -3.79
N LEU A 30 -16.70 -0.72 -4.32
CA LEU A 30 -16.56 -2.06 -4.89
C LEU A 30 -16.34 -3.17 -3.84
N GLY A 31 -16.37 -2.82 -2.55
CA GLY A 31 -16.27 -3.76 -1.44
C GLY A 31 -14.86 -4.26 -1.19
N ALA A 32 -13.84 -3.45 -1.44
CA ALA A 32 -12.47 -3.76 -1.05
C ALA A 32 -12.36 -3.85 0.49
N ASP A 33 -11.64 -4.87 0.98
CA ASP A 33 -11.32 -5.03 2.40
C ASP A 33 -10.17 -4.09 2.82
N GLY A 34 -9.36 -3.66 1.85
CA GLY A 34 -8.27 -2.71 2.04
C GLY A 34 -7.95 -1.94 0.76
N ILE A 35 -7.29 -0.82 0.93
CA ILE A 35 -6.66 -0.08 -0.17
C ILE A 35 -5.15 -0.06 0.03
N GLU A 36 -4.43 -0.08 -1.06
CA GLU A 36 -2.99 0.13 -1.10
C GLU A 36 -2.72 1.48 -1.76
N LEU A 37 -1.68 2.16 -1.31
CA LEU A 37 -1.24 3.48 -1.80
C LEU A 37 0.25 3.69 -1.58
N ASP A 38 0.84 4.60 -2.37
CA ASP A 38 2.27 4.93 -2.34
C ASP A 38 2.51 6.32 -1.75
N VAL A 39 3.59 6.52 -0.99
CA VAL A 39 3.88 7.82 -0.39
C VAL A 39 5.30 8.34 -0.65
N HIS A 40 5.38 9.65 -0.89
CA HIS A 40 6.60 10.46 -0.93
C HIS A 40 6.46 11.69 -0.03
N LEU A 41 7.56 12.34 0.29
CA LEU A 41 7.54 13.63 1.01
C LEU A 41 7.68 14.80 0.03
N SER A 42 6.89 15.85 0.23
CA SER A 42 7.12 17.16 -0.38
C SER A 42 8.35 17.84 0.22
N TYR A 43 8.79 18.96 -0.37
CA TYR A 43 9.90 19.76 0.14
C TYR A 43 9.68 20.25 1.58
N ASP A 44 8.45 20.59 1.93
CA ASP A 44 8.02 21.07 3.25
C ASP A 44 7.51 19.95 4.18
N GLY A 45 7.74 18.68 3.82
CA GLY A 45 7.50 17.51 4.67
C GLY A 45 6.07 16.98 4.69
N ALA A 46 5.17 17.45 3.81
CA ALA A 46 3.85 16.85 3.67
C ALA A 46 3.96 15.45 3.05
N ILE A 47 3.17 14.50 3.56
CA ILE A 47 3.13 13.13 3.05
C ILE A 47 2.17 13.11 1.85
N MET A 48 2.72 13.07 0.63
CA MET A 48 1.99 13.07 -0.62
C MET A 48 1.72 11.65 -1.08
N VAL A 49 0.52 11.40 -1.61
CA VAL A 49 0.11 10.07 -2.11
C VAL A 49 0.29 10.03 -3.62
N ILE A 50 1.41 9.47 -4.05
CA ILE A 50 1.83 9.35 -5.45
C ILE A 50 2.87 8.25 -5.59
N HIS A 51 2.84 7.51 -6.72
CA HIS A 51 3.74 6.36 -6.92
C HIS A 51 5.16 6.77 -7.30
N ASP A 52 5.30 7.63 -8.32
CA ASP A 52 6.62 8.02 -8.83
C ASP A 52 7.24 9.13 -7.98
N GLU A 53 8.56 9.22 -7.98
CA GLU A 53 9.29 10.33 -7.35
C GLU A 53 9.07 11.67 -8.07
N THR A 54 8.52 11.63 -9.31
CA THR A 54 8.15 12.79 -10.12
C THR A 54 6.65 12.83 -10.38
N ILE A 55 6.14 14.03 -10.68
CA ILE A 55 4.73 14.23 -11.02
C ILE A 55 4.42 14.04 -12.52
N ASP A 56 5.44 13.72 -13.33
CA ASP A 56 5.43 13.78 -14.80
C ASP A 56 4.44 12.82 -15.45
N THR A 57 4.27 11.62 -14.86
CA THR A 57 3.49 10.54 -15.45
C THR A 57 2.00 10.69 -15.18
N THR A 58 1.63 11.20 -14.01
CA THR A 58 0.25 11.19 -13.53
C THR A 58 -0.42 12.56 -13.52
N THR A 59 0.34 13.65 -13.68
CA THR A 59 -0.20 15.01 -13.64
C THR A 59 0.08 15.80 -14.92
N ASN A 60 -0.52 16.99 -15.01
CA ASN A 60 -0.24 17.96 -16.07
C ASN A 60 1.05 18.79 -15.85
N GLY A 61 1.84 18.46 -14.81
CA GLY A 61 3.09 19.11 -14.45
C GLY A 61 4.32 18.26 -14.70
N LYS A 62 5.48 18.79 -14.31
CA LYS A 62 6.77 18.07 -14.33
C LYS A 62 7.62 18.45 -13.13
N GLY A 63 8.45 17.51 -12.67
CA GLY A 63 9.44 17.72 -11.62
C GLY A 63 9.31 16.74 -10.46
N PHE A 64 10.26 16.83 -9.53
CA PHE A 64 10.34 15.95 -8.39
C PHE A 64 9.42 16.38 -7.25
N VAL A 65 8.71 15.45 -6.65
CA VAL A 65 7.82 15.67 -5.50
C VAL A 65 8.56 16.33 -4.33
N ASN A 66 9.75 15.85 -4.02
CA ASN A 66 10.57 16.34 -2.90
C ASN A 66 11.20 17.72 -3.10
N THR A 67 11.08 18.32 -4.28
CA THR A 67 11.57 19.66 -4.57
C THR A 67 10.48 20.74 -4.55
N MET A 68 9.22 20.33 -4.38
CA MET A 68 8.05 21.20 -4.40
C MET A 68 7.35 21.16 -3.03
N SER A 69 6.84 22.33 -2.61
CA SER A 69 5.99 22.43 -1.43
C SER A 69 4.60 21.81 -1.65
N LEU A 70 3.89 21.50 -0.57
CA LEU A 70 2.50 21.07 -0.63
C LEU A 70 1.65 22.04 -1.48
N GLN A 71 1.81 23.35 -1.27
CA GLN A 71 1.04 24.36 -1.99
C GLN A 71 1.28 24.30 -3.51
N GLU A 72 2.52 24.07 -3.94
CA GLU A 72 2.87 23.91 -5.35
C GLU A 72 2.30 22.61 -5.93
N LEU A 73 2.48 21.48 -5.24
CA LEU A 73 1.96 20.18 -5.67
C LEU A 73 0.43 20.19 -5.84
N LYS A 74 -0.30 20.89 -4.98
CA LYS A 74 -1.76 21.02 -5.07
C LYS A 74 -2.27 21.85 -6.26
N ARG A 75 -1.39 22.52 -7.00
CA ARG A 75 -1.78 23.24 -8.24
C ARG A 75 -1.88 22.33 -9.45
N PHE A 76 -1.18 21.20 -9.45
CA PHE A 76 -1.23 20.26 -10.55
C PHE A 76 -2.51 19.44 -10.53
N ARG A 77 -2.91 18.98 -11.73
CA ARG A 77 -4.11 18.18 -11.93
C ARG A 77 -3.75 16.81 -12.50
N ILE A 78 -4.36 15.81 -11.93
CA ILE A 78 -4.47 14.46 -12.44
C ILE A 78 -5.75 14.39 -13.30
N GLU A 79 -5.92 13.36 -14.10
CA GLU A 79 -7.17 13.13 -14.86
C GLU A 79 -8.41 13.35 -13.98
N LYS A 80 -9.55 13.72 -14.62
CA LYS A 80 -10.81 14.03 -13.94
C LYS A 80 -10.68 15.13 -12.88
N GLU A 81 -9.80 16.10 -13.14
CA GLU A 81 -9.54 17.28 -12.27
C GLU A 81 -9.13 16.92 -10.83
N GLN A 82 -8.60 15.72 -10.62
CA GLN A 82 -8.10 15.32 -9.30
C GLN A 82 -6.80 16.04 -8.97
N GLN A 83 -6.48 16.12 -7.69
CA GLN A 83 -5.20 16.60 -7.16
C GLN A 83 -4.42 15.44 -6.55
N ILE A 84 -3.11 15.60 -6.40
CA ILE A 84 -2.29 14.68 -5.61
C ILE A 84 -2.78 14.77 -4.16
N PRO A 85 -3.32 13.68 -3.57
CA PRO A 85 -3.77 13.73 -2.18
C PRO A 85 -2.61 13.77 -1.20
N THR A 86 -2.87 14.28 -0.01
CA THR A 86 -2.04 14.00 1.17
C THR A 86 -2.53 12.75 1.87
N LEU A 87 -1.66 12.09 2.65
CA LEU A 87 -2.06 10.91 3.41
C LEU A 87 -3.17 11.19 4.46
N PRO A 88 -3.19 12.35 5.17
CA PRO A 88 -4.33 12.72 6.01
C PRO A 88 -5.66 12.80 5.25
N GLU A 89 -5.68 13.38 4.03
CA GLU A 89 -6.90 13.43 3.21
C GLU A 89 -7.42 12.03 2.87
N VAL A 90 -6.53 11.06 2.63
CA VAL A 90 -6.94 9.67 2.41
C VAL A 90 -7.50 9.04 3.69
N PHE A 91 -6.85 9.22 4.84
CA PHE A 91 -7.36 8.69 6.10
C PHE A 91 -8.74 9.27 6.45
N ASP A 92 -8.93 10.57 6.22
CA ASP A 92 -10.21 11.25 6.46
C ASP A 92 -11.31 10.81 5.46
N LEU A 93 -10.94 10.39 4.24
CA LEU A 93 -11.87 9.78 3.28
C LEU A 93 -12.27 8.37 3.72
N VAL A 94 -11.29 7.53 4.04
CA VAL A 94 -11.51 6.10 4.35
C VAL A 94 -12.34 5.90 5.60
N LYS A 95 -12.17 6.74 6.62
CA LYS A 95 -12.98 6.71 7.87
C LYS A 95 -13.15 5.30 8.45
N GLN A 96 -12.07 4.52 8.46
CA GLN A 96 -12.04 3.16 9.00
C GLN A 96 -12.92 2.12 8.27
N GLN A 97 -13.43 2.43 7.08
CA GLN A 97 -14.29 1.52 6.31
C GLN A 97 -13.51 0.29 5.78
N CYS A 98 -12.21 0.43 5.58
CA CYS A 98 -11.29 -0.64 5.19
C CYS A 98 -9.90 -0.39 5.79
N PHE A 99 -8.99 -1.37 5.74
CA PHE A 99 -7.61 -1.13 6.15
C PHE A 99 -6.82 -0.40 5.04
N ILE A 100 -5.73 0.24 5.44
CA ILE A 100 -4.87 0.99 4.52
C ILE A 100 -3.46 0.39 4.54
N ASN A 101 -2.99 -0.08 3.38
CA ASN A 101 -1.60 -0.45 3.15
C ASN A 101 -0.84 0.75 2.57
N VAL A 102 0.08 1.31 3.35
CA VAL A 102 0.91 2.45 2.94
C VAL A 102 2.27 1.93 2.48
N GLU A 103 2.54 1.99 1.18
CA GLU A 103 3.87 1.68 0.64
C GLU A 103 4.81 2.88 0.83
N LEU A 104 5.89 2.69 1.56
CA LEU A 104 6.96 3.67 1.71
C LEU A 104 7.86 3.65 0.46
N LYS A 105 7.67 4.61 -0.44
CA LYS A 105 8.46 4.77 -1.68
C LYS A 105 9.57 5.79 -1.51
N GLY A 106 9.22 6.97 -1.03
CA GLY A 106 10.15 8.07 -0.84
C GLY A 106 11.06 7.88 0.37
N LYS A 107 12.32 8.26 0.24
CA LYS A 107 13.26 8.25 1.38
C LYS A 107 12.75 9.13 2.52
N GLY A 108 12.93 8.66 3.75
CA GLY A 108 12.56 9.40 4.95
C GLY A 108 11.07 9.37 5.30
N THR A 109 10.22 8.66 4.54
CA THR A 109 8.77 8.59 4.79
C THR A 109 8.40 7.79 6.03
N ALA A 110 9.25 6.86 6.50
CA ALA A 110 8.92 5.98 7.62
C ALA A 110 8.50 6.76 8.88
N LYS A 111 9.33 7.69 9.34
CA LYS A 111 9.03 8.44 10.58
C LYS A 111 7.76 9.29 10.48
N PRO A 112 7.57 10.16 9.47
CA PRO A 112 6.35 10.96 9.36
C PRO A 112 5.07 10.12 9.24
N VAL A 113 5.12 8.99 8.51
CA VAL A 113 3.97 8.08 8.36
C VAL A 113 3.62 7.44 9.72
N ILE A 114 4.62 6.94 10.46
CA ILE A 114 4.40 6.35 11.79
C ILE A 114 3.84 7.39 12.78
N GLU A 115 4.36 8.62 12.78
CA GLU A 115 3.85 9.71 13.63
C GLU A 115 2.39 10.06 13.30
N LEU A 116 2.05 10.12 12.00
CA LEU A 116 0.68 10.34 11.56
C LEU A 116 -0.27 9.21 11.99
N ILE A 117 0.13 7.94 11.81
CA ILE A 117 -0.66 6.79 12.27
C ILE A 117 -0.87 6.85 13.78
N ASN A 118 0.17 7.14 14.56
CA ASN A 118 0.07 7.27 16.02
C ASN A 118 -0.93 8.37 16.39
N HIS A 119 -0.91 9.52 15.72
CA HIS A 119 -1.87 10.60 15.93
C HIS A 119 -3.31 10.14 15.65
N TYR A 120 -3.56 9.44 14.53
CA TYR A 120 -4.90 8.95 14.22
C TYR A 120 -5.40 7.90 15.21
N VAL A 121 -4.52 7.06 15.73
CA VAL A 121 -4.87 6.06 16.75
C VAL A 121 -5.17 6.73 18.09
N SER A 122 -4.36 7.71 18.53
CA SER A 122 -4.56 8.38 19.83
C SER A 122 -5.73 9.37 19.82
N GLU A 123 -5.88 10.17 18.75
CA GLU A 123 -6.81 11.31 18.75
C GLU A 123 -8.09 11.06 17.91
N LYS A 124 -8.03 10.16 16.91
CA LYS A 124 -9.14 9.93 15.97
C LYS A 124 -9.82 8.56 16.16
N LYS A 125 -9.48 7.83 17.23
CA LYS A 125 -10.05 6.52 17.58
C LYS A 125 -9.84 5.43 16.50
N TRP A 126 -8.78 5.54 15.71
CA TRP A 126 -8.35 4.47 14.81
C TRP A 126 -7.65 3.36 15.60
N ASN A 127 -7.56 2.16 14.98
CA ASN A 127 -6.84 1.03 15.56
C ASN A 127 -5.61 0.71 14.69
N TYR A 128 -4.49 0.32 15.31
CA TYR A 128 -3.28 -0.09 14.56
C TYR A 128 -3.55 -1.20 13.55
N ASN A 129 -4.52 -2.08 13.81
CA ASN A 129 -4.91 -3.15 12.87
C ASN A 129 -5.50 -2.65 11.54
N GLN A 130 -5.86 -1.37 11.45
CA GLN A 130 -6.36 -0.74 10.23
C GLN A 130 -5.24 -0.21 9.34
N PHE A 131 -3.98 -0.34 9.79
CA PHE A 131 -2.81 0.09 9.06
C PHE A 131 -1.86 -1.08 8.79
N LEU A 132 -1.27 -1.06 7.60
CA LEU A 132 -0.19 -1.91 7.17
C LEU A 132 0.83 -1.02 6.46
N ILE A 133 2.10 -1.17 6.77
CA ILE A 133 3.21 -0.46 6.12
C ILE A 133 3.96 -1.46 5.26
N SER A 134 4.14 -1.15 3.98
CA SER A 134 4.94 -1.99 3.08
C SER A 134 6.06 -1.20 2.41
N SER A 135 7.09 -1.87 1.95
CA SER A 135 8.16 -1.27 1.14
C SER A 135 9.03 -2.32 0.45
N PHE A 136 9.61 -1.94 -0.68
CA PHE A 136 10.78 -2.61 -1.28
C PHE A 136 12.09 -2.21 -0.61
N ASP A 137 12.15 -1.02 -0.01
CA ASP A 137 13.27 -0.62 0.83
C ASP A 137 13.09 -1.23 2.23
N TRP A 138 13.69 -2.40 2.41
CA TRP A 138 13.57 -3.15 3.67
C TRP A 138 14.19 -2.43 4.86
N LYS A 139 15.11 -1.48 4.63
CA LYS A 139 15.64 -0.64 5.70
C LYS A 139 14.56 0.31 6.25
N MET A 140 13.73 0.87 5.38
CA MET A 140 12.58 1.67 5.83
C MET A 140 11.56 0.86 6.63
N LEU A 141 11.36 -0.43 6.31
CA LEU A 141 10.51 -1.33 7.11
C LEU A 141 11.11 -1.61 8.50
N GLU A 142 12.41 -1.80 8.56
CA GLU A 142 13.12 -1.98 9.84
C GLU A 142 13.00 -0.73 10.71
N ASP A 143 13.17 0.46 10.13
CA ASP A 143 12.99 1.73 10.81
C ASP A 143 11.54 1.93 11.29
N ALA A 144 10.55 1.62 10.44
CA ALA A 144 9.13 1.68 10.80
C ALA A 144 8.81 0.74 11.98
N HIS A 145 9.28 -0.52 11.93
CA HIS A 145 9.11 -1.48 13.01
C HIS A 145 9.77 -1.00 14.32
N PHE A 146 10.97 -0.43 14.25
CA PHE A 146 11.67 0.12 15.42
C PHE A 146 10.90 1.29 16.05
N LEU A 147 10.33 2.17 15.22
CA LEU A 147 9.56 3.34 15.67
C LEU A 147 8.25 2.94 16.35
N ASN A 148 7.52 1.96 15.82
CA ASN A 148 6.31 1.44 16.45
C ASN A 148 6.02 -0.01 16.04
N PRO A 149 6.39 -1.01 16.85
CA PRO A 149 6.19 -2.43 16.53
C PRO A 149 4.71 -2.89 16.57
N LYS A 150 3.78 -2.03 16.99
CA LYS A 150 2.33 -2.33 16.97
C LYS A 150 1.74 -2.20 15.56
N ILE A 151 2.40 -1.45 14.68
CA ILE A 151 1.96 -1.29 13.29
C ILE A 151 2.44 -2.49 12.49
N ARG A 152 1.52 -3.12 11.76
CA ARG A 152 1.83 -4.26 10.90
C ARG A 152 2.75 -3.85 9.76
N THR A 153 3.72 -4.70 9.42
CA THR A 153 4.63 -4.49 8.29
C THR A 153 4.49 -5.61 7.26
N GLY A 154 4.61 -5.27 5.98
CA GLY A 154 4.55 -6.16 4.83
C GLY A 154 5.81 -6.05 3.96
N VAL A 155 6.48 -7.16 3.75
CA VAL A 155 7.74 -7.19 2.97
C VAL A 155 7.42 -7.36 1.49
N LEU A 156 7.62 -6.31 0.69
CA LEU A 156 7.50 -6.38 -0.76
C LEU A 156 8.73 -7.07 -1.38
N THR A 157 8.48 -7.94 -2.38
CA THR A 157 9.54 -8.56 -3.18
C THR A 157 9.10 -8.86 -4.60
N ASP A 158 9.99 -8.61 -5.56
CA ASP A 158 9.88 -9.01 -6.96
C ASP A 158 11.03 -9.91 -7.42
N GLN A 159 11.91 -10.35 -6.48
CA GLN A 159 13.12 -11.09 -6.78
C GLN A 159 13.21 -12.43 -6.05
N SER A 160 13.18 -12.46 -4.72
CA SER A 160 13.48 -13.65 -3.92
C SER A 160 12.53 -13.84 -2.75
N ILE A 161 11.75 -14.92 -2.78
CA ILE A 161 10.93 -15.34 -1.64
C ILE A 161 11.80 -15.72 -0.44
N LYS A 162 12.94 -16.39 -0.69
CA LYS A 162 13.86 -16.82 0.37
C LYS A 162 14.41 -15.63 1.18
N ASP A 163 14.84 -14.59 0.48
CA ASP A 163 15.42 -13.41 1.15
C ASP A 163 14.33 -12.59 1.84
N ALA A 164 13.16 -12.43 1.20
CA ALA A 164 12.00 -11.79 1.82
C ALA A 164 11.56 -12.53 3.09
N LEU A 165 11.53 -13.85 3.09
CA LEU A 165 11.19 -14.68 4.24
C LEU A 165 12.21 -14.50 5.39
N ALA A 166 13.51 -14.50 5.06
CA ALA A 166 14.56 -14.27 6.05
C ALA A 166 14.45 -12.89 6.70
N PHE A 167 14.21 -11.85 5.89
CA PHE A 167 14.03 -10.50 6.39
C PHE A 167 12.72 -10.34 7.19
N ALA A 168 11.61 -10.90 6.71
CA ALA A 168 10.32 -10.87 7.41
C ALA A 168 10.43 -11.49 8.82
N LYS A 169 11.17 -12.60 8.96
CA LYS A 169 11.47 -13.20 10.28
C LYS A 169 12.25 -12.26 11.18
N LYS A 170 13.28 -11.59 10.64
CA LYS A 170 14.15 -10.66 11.38
C LYS A 170 13.33 -9.54 12.03
N ILE A 171 12.41 -8.92 11.28
CA ILE A 171 11.60 -7.79 11.76
C ILE A 171 10.24 -8.21 12.33
N LYS A 172 9.96 -9.53 12.41
CA LYS A 172 8.64 -10.05 12.81
C LYS A 172 7.51 -9.42 12.03
N ALA A 173 7.67 -9.35 10.69
CA ALA A 173 6.68 -8.79 9.80
C ALA A 173 5.33 -9.52 9.92
N PHE A 174 4.26 -8.85 9.54
CA PHE A 174 2.92 -9.45 9.49
C PHE A 174 2.68 -10.22 8.18
N SER A 175 3.18 -9.70 7.06
CA SER A 175 2.92 -10.27 5.74
C SER A 175 4.12 -10.17 4.80
N ILE A 176 4.08 -10.98 3.74
CA ILE A 176 4.99 -10.92 2.60
C ILE A 176 4.15 -10.65 1.35
N HIS A 177 4.58 -9.68 0.55
CA HIS A 177 3.89 -9.23 -0.66
C HIS A 177 4.73 -9.57 -1.89
N PRO A 178 4.64 -10.80 -2.42
CA PRO A 178 5.41 -11.21 -3.58
C PRO A 178 4.77 -10.73 -4.89
N LYS A 179 5.59 -10.35 -5.88
CA LYS A 179 5.14 -10.23 -7.25
C LYS A 179 4.49 -11.54 -7.70
N TYR A 180 3.32 -11.49 -8.34
CA TYR A 180 2.53 -12.68 -8.62
C TYR A 180 3.28 -13.76 -9.42
N GLY A 181 4.26 -13.37 -10.26
CA GLY A 181 5.11 -14.30 -10.99
C GLY A 181 6.03 -15.18 -10.14
N LEU A 182 6.28 -14.79 -8.88
CA LEU A 182 7.03 -15.57 -7.89
C LEU A 182 6.15 -16.53 -7.08
N VAL A 183 4.82 -16.48 -7.26
CA VAL A 183 3.88 -17.19 -6.40
C VAL A 183 3.62 -18.59 -6.94
N SER A 184 3.95 -19.59 -6.15
CA SER A 184 3.54 -20.99 -6.33
C SER A 184 2.84 -21.47 -5.05
N LYS A 185 2.15 -22.61 -5.14
CA LYS A 185 1.50 -23.20 -3.97
C LYS A 185 2.52 -23.50 -2.86
N GLU A 186 3.68 -24.03 -3.24
CA GLU A 186 4.79 -24.36 -2.33
C GLU A 186 5.32 -23.12 -1.62
N ASN A 187 5.51 -22.01 -2.36
CA ASN A 187 5.96 -20.74 -1.77
C ASN A 187 4.92 -20.13 -0.83
N VAL A 188 3.63 -20.23 -1.16
CA VAL A 188 2.55 -19.75 -0.28
C VAL A 188 2.53 -20.55 1.01
N VAL A 189 2.55 -21.87 0.93
CA VAL A 189 2.60 -22.78 2.10
C VAL A 189 3.83 -22.45 2.95
N LEU A 190 5.02 -22.32 2.32
CA LEU A 190 6.26 -21.99 3.03
C LEU A 190 6.14 -20.68 3.82
N MET A 191 5.60 -19.61 3.23
CA MET A 191 5.42 -18.35 3.93
C MET A 191 4.41 -18.45 5.06
N GLN A 192 3.28 -19.13 4.84
CA GLN A 192 2.22 -19.29 5.85
C GLN A 192 2.63 -20.19 7.02
N GLU A 193 3.35 -21.29 6.78
CA GLU A 193 3.90 -22.15 7.85
C GLU A 193 4.92 -21.42 8.73
N ASN A 194 5.54 -20.37 8.20
CA ASN A 194 6.40 -19.47 8.97
C ASN A 194 5.64 -18.30 9.64
N GLY A 195 4.30 -18.31 9.60
CA GLY A 195 3.44 -17.36 10.30
C GLY A 195 3.12 -16.06 9.55
N PHE A 196 3.45 -15.96 8.25
CA PHE A 196 3.20 -14.76 7.47
C PHE A 196 1.93 -14.86 6.65
N GLU A 197 1.18 -13.75 6.56
CA GLU A 197 0.15 -13.60 5.55
C GLU A 197 0.78 -13.31 4.18
N VAL A 198 0.11 -13.73 3.09
CA VAL A 198 0.64 -13.63 1.72
C VAL A 198 -0.31 -12.80 0.87
N TYR A 199 0.20 -11.66 0.34
CA TYR A 199 -0.56 -10.71 -0.48
C TYR A 199 0.11 -10.49 -1.84
N PRO A 200 -0.11 -11.38 -2.83
CA PRO A 200 0.43 -11.22 -4.18
C PRO A 200 -0.03 -9.94 -4.88
N TRP A 201 0.87 -9.33 -5.65
CA TRP A 201 0.64 -8.11 -6.43
C TRP A 201 1.27 -8.18 -7.82
N MET A 202 0.79 -7.45 -8.81
CA MET A 202 -0.62 -7.14 -9.04
C MET A 202 -1.26 -8.27 -9.83
N VAL A 203 -2.44 -8.70 -9.44
CA VAL A 203 -3.14 -9.80 -10.08
C VAL A 203 -4.43 -9.27 -10.69
N ASN A 204 -4.46 -9.07 -12.00
CA ASN A 204 -5.56 -8.40 -12.71
C ASN A 204 -6.35 -9.31 -13.65
N ALA A 205 -5.66 -10.24 -14.33
CA ALA A 205 -6.32 -11.15 -15.27
C ALA A 205 -7.14 -12.21 -14.54
N THR A 206 -8.39 -12.46 -14.98
CA THR A 206 -9.31 -13.42 -14.34
C THR A 206 -8.69 -14.80 -14.15
N ALA A 207 -7.98 -15.32 -15.17
CA ALA A 207 -7.31 -16.61 -15.06
C ALA A 207 -6.19 -16.61 -13.99
N ALA A 208 -5.43 -15.50 -13.88
CA ALA A 208 -4.40 -15.34 -12.86
C ALA A 208 -5.03 -15.25 -11.47
N ILE A 209 -6.12 -14.49 -11.30
CA ILE A 209 -6.87 -14.39 -10.05
C ILE A 209 -7.33 -15.79 -9.59
N GLN A 210 -7.96 -16.57 -10.47
CA GLN A 210 -8.41 -17.92 -10.12
C GLN A 210 -7.25 -18.84 -9.72
N LYS A 211 -6.15 -18.78 -10.47
CA LYS A 211 -4.93 -19.54 -10.14
C LYS A 211 -4.37 -19.15 -8.75
N ILE A 212 -4.24 -17.85 -8.48
CA ILE A 212 -3.70 -17.37 -7.19
C ILE A 212 -4.65 -17.73 -6.04
N LYS A 213 -5.96 -17.62 -6.22
CA LYS A 213 -6.95 -18.06 -5.23
C LYS A 213 -6.83 -19.55 -4.89
N SER A 214 -6.50 -20.40 -5.88
CA SER A 214 -6.33 -21.85 -5.64
C SER A 214 -5.10 -22.20 -4.78
N PHE A 215 -4.21 -21.24 -4.51
CA PHE A 215 -3.07 -21.41 -3.60
C PHE A 215 -3.38 -21.03 -2.14
N ASP A 216 -4.63 -20.65 -1.83
CA ASP A 216 -5.11 -20.27 -0.50
C ASP A 216 -4.36 -19.07 0.13
N VAL A 217 -4.00 -18.08 -0.72
CA VAL A 217 -3.39 -16.81 -0.26
C VAL A 217 -4.33 -16.06 0.69
N ASN A 218 -3.78 -15.16 1.49
CA ASN A 218 -4.54 -14.42 2.50
C ASN A 218 -5.27 -13.19 1.93
N GLY A 219 -4.71 -12.58 0.88
CA GLY A 219 -5.29 -11.46 0.16
C GLY A 219 -4.68 -11.32 -1.22
N ILE A 220 -5.25 -10.47 -2.05
CA ILE A 220 -4.76 -10.18 -3.41
C ILE A 220 -4.81 -8.68 -3.63
N ILE A 221 -3.71 -8.12 -4.15
CA ILE A 221 -3.63 -6.71 -4.56
C ILE A 221 -3.91 -6.64 -6.06
N SER A 222 -4.94 -5.87 -6.44
CA SER A 222 -5.43 -5.78 -7.83
C SER A 222 -5.90 -4.37 -8.17
N ASP A 223 -5.75 -3.99 -9.46
CA ASP A 223 -6.34 -2.77 -10.03
C ASP A 223 -7.88 -2.86 -10.11
N PHE A 224 -8.43 -4.08 -9.98
CA PHE A 224 -9.85 -4.40 -10.14
C PHE A 224 -10.37 -5.16 -8.91
N PRO A 225 -10.61 -4.48 -7.77
CA PRO A 225 -10.96 -5.17 -6.52
C PRO A 225 -12.29 -5.93 -6.57
N ASP A 226 -13.21 -5.55 -7.46
CA ASP A 226 -14.49 -6.24 -7.69
C ASP A 226 -14.34 -7.63 -8.34
N ARG A 227 -13.21 -7.91 -9.01
CA ARG A 227 -12.94 -9.22 -9.63
C ARG A 227 -12.38 -10.26 -8.65
N LEU A 228 -12.06 -9.84 -7.43
CA LEU A 228 -11.45 -10.66 -6.40
C LEU A 228 -12.47 -11.46 -5.58
#